data_e56a0a838e2f2820b1fdd3a60565e9ad
#
_entry.id   e56a0a838e2f2820b1fdd3a60565e9ad
#
_cell.length_a   1.000
_cell.length_b   1.000
_cell.length_c   1.000
_cell.angle_alpha   90.00
_cell.angle_beta   90.00
_cell.angle_gamma   90.00
#
_symmetry.space_group_name_H-M   'P 1'
#
loop_
_entity.id
_entity.type
_entity.pdbx_description
1 polymer ?
#
loop_
_entity_poly.entity_id
_entity_poly.type
_entity_poly.pdbx_seq_one_letter_code
_entity_poly.pdbx_strand_id
1 'polypeptide(L)'
;MGVVDWIRRLFERGVVPREPVTLRPVAVVRNGILEPRMGGWQDVRSDIIVRQDLEPALDGIDSYSHLIVVFYMQRVPQHEKERTHVHPRGDPRYPLQGVLATRTPRRPNPIGVAVVPLLRRRRNILRVRGLDALDGTPVLDLKPYLPQHDSVPDARLPEWATNPPPEEQ
;
A
#
# COMPACT_ATOMS: atom_id res chain seq x y z
N MET A 1 30.69 13.12 21.82
CA MET A 1 29.58 12.15 22.00
C MET A 1 29.51 11.33 20.72
N GLY A 2 29.97 10.08 20.76
CA GLY A 2 30.22 9.27 19.57
C GLY A 2 28.92 8.70 18.97
N VAL A 3 28.96 8.36 17.66
CA VAL A 3 27.85 7.71 16.93
C VAL A 3 27.36 6.45 17.67
N VAL A 4 28.25 5.73 18.36
CA VAL A 4 27.94 4.52 19.15
C VAL A 4 27.03 4.85 20.35
N ASP A 5 27.23 5.99 21.04
CA ASP A 5 26.40 6.41 22.16
C ASP A 5 24.99 6.84 21.71
N TRP A 6 24.87 7.41 20.51
CA TRP A 6 23.58 7.75 19.92
C TRP A 6 22.77 6.50 19.57
N ILE A 7 23.41 5.50 18.92
CA ILE A 7 22.79 4.21 18.58
C ILE A 7 22.34 3.48 19.85
N ARG A 8 23.20 3.43 20.89
CA ARG A 8 22.87 2.78 22.16
C ARG A 8 21.65 3.40 22.85
N ARG A 9 21.54 4.74 22.84
CA ARG A 9 20.37 5.46 23.38
C ARG A 9 19.08 5.21 22.60
N LEU A 10 19.15 4.93 21.29
CA LEU A 10 18.01 4.51 20.49
C LEU A 10 17.47 3.15 20.95
N PHE A 11 18.33 2.20 21.27
CA PHE A 11 17.93 0.89 21.77
C PHE A 11 17.45 0.92 23.23
N GLU A 12 18.04 1.77 24.07
CA GLU A 12 17.69 1.86 25.51
C GLU A 12 16.37 2.59 25.76
N ARG A 13 15.87 3.43 24.86
CA ARG A 13 14.68 4.27 25.06
C ARG A 13 13.42 3.83 24.30
N GLY A 14 13.45 2.72 23.55
CA GLY A 14 12.27 2.27 22.83
C GLY A 14 11.68 3.42 21.99
N VAL A 15 12.41 3.85 20.93
CA VAL A 15 12.05 5.02 20.10
C VAL A 15 10.73 4.83 19.33
N VAL A 16 10.24 3.60 19.27
CA VAL A 16 8.95 3.33 18.62
C VAL A 16 7.82 3.67 19.59
N PRO A 17 6.95 4.62 19.28
CA PRO A 17 5.77 4.90 20.07
C PRO A 17 4.95 3.62 20.27
N ARG A 18 4.59 3.30 21.51
CA ARG A 18 3.70 2.16 21.83
C ARG A 18 2.24 2.55 21.73
N GLU A 19 1.95 3.82 21.70
CA GLU A 19 0.62 4.39 21.59
C GLU A 19 0.06 4.15 20.18
N PRO A 20 -1.20 3.71 20.03
CA PRO A 20 -1.85 3.58 18.73
C PRO A 20 -1.99 4.94 18.03
N VAL A 21 -1.78 4.96 16.71
CA VAL A 21 -2.10 6.11 15.88
C VAL A 21 -3.50 5.92 15.28
N THR A 22 -4.40 6.85 15.53
CA THR A 22 -5.75 6.82 14.96
C THR A 22 -5.81 7.64 13.68
N LEU A 23 -6.18 7.00 12.57
CA LEU A 23 -6.37 7.65 11.27
C LEU A 23 -7.85 7.63 10.88
N ARG A 24 -8.32 8.71 10.25
CA ARG A 24 -9.67 8.79 9.66
C ARG A 24 -9.54 8.62 8.15
N PRO A 25 -10.24 7.64 7.53
CA PRO A 25 -10.23 7.50 6.08
C PRO A 25 -10.72 8.77 5.39
N VAL A 26 -10.03 9.16 4.31
CA VAL A 26 -10.39 10.30 3.47
C VAL A 26 -11.35 9.90 2.34
N ALA A 27 -11.35 8.60 1.97
CA ALA A 27 -12.16 8.07 0.90
C ALA A 27 -12.44 6.57 1.08
N VAL A 28 -13.25 6.02 0.18
CA VAL A 28 -13.55 4.59 0.08
C VAL A 28 -13.46 4.14 -1.38
N VAL A 29 -12.98 2.92 -1.61
CA VAL A 29 -12.91 2.29 -2.93
C VAL A 29 -14.25 1.66 -3.29
N ARG A 30 -14.70 1.82 -4.56
CA ARG A 30 -15.85 1.16 -5.16
C ARG A 30 -15.48 0.56 -6.51
N ASN A 31 -15.52 -0.77 -6.61
CA ASN A 31 -15.22 -1.52 -7.84
C ASN A 31 -15.97 -2.85 -7.96
N GLY A 32 -16.77 -3.23 -6.97
CA GLY A 32 -17.55 -4.46 -6.95
C GLY A 32 -16.75 -5.74 -6.69
N ILE A 33 -15.42 -5.65 -6.44
CA ILE A 33 -14.60 -6.82 -6.16
C ILE A 33 -14.62 -7.10 -4.66
N LEU A 34 -15.31 -8.16 -4.28
CA LEU A 34 -15.55 -8.49 -2.87
C LEU A 34 -14.52 -9.45 -2.30
N GLU A 35 -13.89 -10.30 -3.13
CA GLU A 35 -12.97 -11.34 -2.65
C GLU A 35 -11.53 -11.10 -3.12
N PRO A 36 -10.53 -11.45 -2.29
CA PRO A 36 -9.13 -11.39 -2.69
C PRO A 36 -8.85 -12.27 -3.92
N ARG A 37 -7.99 -11.80 -4.80
CA ARG A 37 -7.57 -12.53 -5.99
C ARG A 37 -6.07 -12.35 -6.27
N MET A 38 -5.48 -13.38 -6.87
CA MET A 38 -4.09 -13.36 -7.30
C MET A 38 -4.03 -12.80 -8.73
N GLY A 39 -3.66 -11.52 -8.85
CA GLY A 39 -3.50 -10.87 -10.16
C GLY A 39 -4.78 -10.38 -10.84
N GLY A 40 -4.68 -9.92 -12.09
CA GLY A 40 -5.79 -9.38 -12.89
C GLY A 40 -6.30 -8.02 -12.41
N TRP A 41 -5.53 -7.29 -11.63
CA TRP A 41 -5.89 -5.96 -11.13
C TRP A 41 -5.64 -4.86 -12.16
N GLN A 42 -4.71 -5.06 -13.10
CA GLN A 42 -4.25 -4.04 -14.05
C GLN A 42 -5.37 -3.40 -14.88
N ASP A 43 -6.46 -4.12 -15.13
CA ASP A 43 -7.61 -3.64 -15.91
C ASP A 43 -8.82 -3.25 -15.07
N VAL A 44 -8.74 -3.44 -13.74
CA VAL A 44 -9.82 -3.07 -12.84
C VAL A 44 -9.95 -1.55 -12.78
N ARG A 45 -11.16 -1.07 -13.08
CA ARG A 45 -11.54 0.32 -12.86
C ARG A 45 -12.18 0.44 -11.48
N SER A 46 -11.66 1.38 -10.69
CA SER A 46 -12.18 1.66 -9.36
C SER A 46 -12.57 3.13 -9.26
N ASP A 47 -13.67 3.41 -8.58
CA ASP A 47 -14.03 4.76 -8.17
C ASP A 47 -13.56 4.93 -6.71
N ILE A 48 -12.72 5.92 -6.48
CA ILE A 48 -12.33 6.36 -5.14
C ILE A 48 -13.27 7.51 -4.79
N ILE A 49 -14.18 7.26 -3.86
CA ILE A 49 -15.18 8.23 -3.41
C ILE A 49 -14.59 8.96 -2.19
N VAL A 50 -14.10 10.16 -2.40
CA VAL A 50 -13.57 11.02 -1.35
C VAL A 50 -14.72 11.60 -0.53
N ARG A 51 -14.52 11.79 0.76
CA ARG A 51 -15.50 12.44 1.63
C ARG A 51 -15.87 13.80 1.06
N GLN A 52 -17.15 14.15 1.12
CA GLN A 52 -17.66 15.34 0.47
C GLN A 52 -17.09 16.64 1.07
N ASP A 53 -16.83 16.64 2.38
CA ASP A 53 -16.18 17.77 3.07
C ASP A 53 -14.72 18.00 2.64
N LEU A 54 -14.10 17.02 1.97
CA LEU A 54 -12.76 17.08 1.42
C LEU A 54 -12.73 17.31 -0.11
N GLU A 55 -13.88 17.52 -0.76
CA GLU A 55 -13.92 17.80 -2.21
C GLU A 55 -13.03 18.97 -2.61
N PRO A 56 -12.99 20.11 -1.88
CA PRO A 56 -12.09 21.21 -2.21
C PRO A 56 -10.60 20.85 -2.14
N ALA A 57 -10.21 19.86 -1.31
CA ALA A 57 -8.82 19.39 -1.22
C ALA A 57 -8.36 18.63 -2.48
N LEU A 58 -9.26 18.33 -3.41
CA LEU A 58 -8.94 17.70 -4.70
C LEU A 58 -8.60 18.71 -5.80
N ASP A 59 -8.64 20.01 -5.53
CA ASP A 59 -8.39 21.02 -6.55
C ASP A 59 -6.96 20.88 -7.10
N GLY A 60 -6.86 20.84 -8.43
CA GLY A 60 -5.60 20.63 -9.15
C GLY A 60 -5.20 19.16 -9.36
N ILE A 61 -5.89 18.18 -8.75
CA ILE A 61 -5.54 16.76 -8.89
C ILE A 61 -5.67 16.24 -10.33
N ASP A 62 -6.55 16.87 -11.12
CA ASP A 62 -6.79 16.53 -12.53
C ASP A 62 -5.57 16.78 -13.43
N SER A 63 -4.63 17.60 -12.98
CA SER A 63 -3.38 17.89 -13.72
C SER A 63 -2.36 16.75 -13.64
N TYR A 64 -2.60 15.75 -12.81
CA TYR A 64 -1.70 14.62 -12.62
C TYR A 64 -2.22 13.38 -13.34
N SER A 65 -1.32 12.67 -14.02
CA SER A 65 -1.66 11.42 -14.71
C SER A 65 -1.78 10.22 -13.77
N HIS A 66 -1.07 10.24 -12.63
CA HIS A 66 -1.02 9.13 -11.67
C HIS A 66 -1.15 9.62 -10.24
N LEU A 67 -1.70 8.77 -9.41
CA LEU A 67 -1.84 8.99 -7.98
C LEU A 67 -1.18 7.85 -7.19
N ILE A 68 -0.63 8.19 -6.03
CA ILE A 68 -0.29 7.25 -4.98
C ILE A 68 -1.52 7.14 -4.08
N VAL A 69 -2.06 5.94 -3.97
CA VAL A 69 -3.19 5.63 -3.10
C VAL A 69 -2.68 4.86 -1.89
N VAL A 70 -2.88 5.41 -0.70
CA VAL A 70 -2.57 4.76 0.58
C VAL A 70 -3.87 4.27 1.19
N PHE A 71 -3.99 2.97 1.44
CA PHE A 71 -5.24 2.36 1.88
C PHE A 71 -5.03 1.33 2.99
N TYR A 72 -6.09 1.03 3.73
CA TYR A 72 -6.06 0.05 4.81
C TYR A 72 -6.75 -1.24 4.39
N MET A 73 -6.02 -2.36 4.44
CA MET A 73 -6.53 -3.68 4.08
C MET A 73 -7.31 -4.28 5.27
N GLN A 74 -8.52 -3.76 5.49
CA GLN A 74 -9.36 -4.01 6.67
C GLN A 74 -9.79 -5.47 6.85
N ARG A 75 -9.74 -6.29 5.77
CA ARG A 75 -10.14 -7.69 5.82
C ARG A 75 -9.04 -8.65 6.28
N VAL A 76 -7.83 -8.13 6.54
CA VAL A 76 -6.75 -8.96 7.09
C VAL A 76 -7.11 -9.37 8.52
N PRO A 77 -7.26 -10.68 8.83
CA PRO A 77 -7.60 -11.15 10.17
C PRO A 77 -6.53 -10.78 11.20
N GLN A 78 -6.92 -10.62 12.48
CA GLN A 78 -6.01 -10.18 13.53
C GLN A 78 -4.80 -11.13 13.69
N HIS A 79 -5.02 -12.45 13.69
CA HIS A 79 -3.96 -13.45 13.82
C HIS A 79 -2.93 -13.41 12.68
N GLU A 80 -3.32 -12.92 11.49
CA GLU A 80 -2.42 -12.75 10.35
C GLU A 80 -1.54 -11.50 10.49
N LYS A 81 -1.96 -10.51 11.28
CA LYS A 81 -1.18 -9.29 11.56
C LYS A 81 -0.03 -9.55 12.53
N GLU A 82 -0.08 -10.62 13.29
CA GLU A 82 0.95 -11.01 14.27
C GLU A 82 2.08 -11.83 13.66
N ARG A 83 1.95 -12.21 12.38
CA ARG A 83 3.01 -12.93 11.67
C ARG A 83 4.27 -12.08 11.51
N THR A 84 5.42 -12.68 11.74
CA THR A 84 6.73 -12.06 11.53
C THR A 84 7.38 -12.48 10.22
N HIS A 85 6.97 -13.65 9.67
CA HIS A 85 7.54 -14.23 8.45
C HIS A 85 6.47 -14.77 7.52
N VAL A 86 6.74 -14.73 6.22
CA VAL A 86 5.90 -15.28 5.16
C VAL A 86 6.76 -15.80 4.01
N HIS A 87 6.24 -16.76 3.25
CA HIS A 87 6.72 -17.03 1.91
C HIS A 87 6.03 -16.05 0.95
N PRO A 88 6.77 -15.30 0.09
CA PRO A 88 6.18 -14.42 -0.90
C PRO A 88 5.11 -15.14 -1.74
N ARG A 89 4.02 -14.46 -2.04
CA ARG A 89 2.83 -15.01 -2.73
C ARG A 89 2.17 -16.21 -2.03
N GLY A 90 2.59 -16.57 -0.81
CA GLY A 90 2.14 -17.76 -0.10
C GLY A 90 2.75 -19.07 -0.64
N ASP A 91 3.73 -19.00 -1.51
CA ASP A 91 4.36 -20.13 -2.18
C ASP A 91 5.66 -20.52 -1.46
N PRO A 92 5.78 -21.75 -0.91
CA PRO A 92 6.95 -22.20 -0.17
C PRO A 92 8.22 -22.35 -1.03
N ARG A 93 8.12 -22.30 -2.36
CA ARG A 93 9.28 -22.27 -3.27
C ARG A 93 10.07 -20.97 -3.15
N TYR A 94 9.43 -19.88 -2.68
CA TYR A 94 10.14 -18.66 -2.34
C TYR A 94 10.81 -18.79 -0.97
N PRO A 95 11.97 -18.14 -0.75
CA PRO A 95 12.61 -18.14 0.56
C PRO A 95 11.72 -17.48 1.61
N LEU A 96 11.76 -17.99 2.85
CA LEU A 96 11.04 -17.38 3.97
C LEU A 96 11.59 -15.98 4.23
N GLN A 97 10.71 -14.98 4.26
CA GLN A 97 11.05 -13.58 4.41
C GLN A 97 10.35 -12.95 5.62
N GLY A 98 10.99 -11.98 6.26
CA GLY A 98 10.32 -11.11 7.23
C GLY A 98 9.18 -10.34 6.54
N VAL A 99 8.03 -10.21 7.19
CA VAL A 99 6.84 -9.54 6.58
C VAL A 99 7.13 -8.11 6.14
N LEU A 100 8.03 -7.39 6.83
CA LEU A 100 8.42 -6.03 6.47
C LEU A 100 9.40 -5.95 5.28
N ALA A 101 10.02 -7.08 4.93
CA ALA A 101 10.85 -7.21 3.72
C ALA A 101 10.02 -7.62 2.48
N THR A 102 8.70 -7.66 2.59
CA THR A 102 7.76 -8.01 1.51
C THR A 102 6.64 -6.99 1.41
N ARG A 103 5.80 -7.10 0.38
CA ARG A 103 4.56 -6.32 0.25
C ARG A 103 3.31 -7.13 0.61
N THR A 104 3.46 -8.17 1.43
CA THR A 104 2.33 -8.98 1.90
C THR A 104 1.32 -8.13 2.69
N PRO A 105 0.00 -8.38 2.54
CA PRO A 105 -1.01 -7.78 3.39
C PRO A 105 -0.93 -8.27 4.86
N ARG A 106 -0.33 -9.46 5.11
CA ARG A 106 -0.19 -10.09 6.42
C ARG A 106 0.94 -9.43 7.20
N ARG A 107 0.68 -8.25 7.76
CA ARG A 107 1.66 -7.39 8.43
C ARG A 107 1.02 -6.64 9.60
N PRO A 108 1.81 -6.16 10.59
CA PRO A 108 1.26 -5.51 11.80
C PRO A 108 0.28 -4.38 11.50
N ASN A 109 0.64 -3.50 10.56
CA ASN A 109 -0.24 -2.47 10.04
C ASN A 109 -0.51 -2.78 8.56
N PRO A 110 -1.65 -3.39 8.20
CA PRO A 110 -1.96 -3.79 6.82
C PRO A 110 -2.30 -2.58 5.95
N ILE A 111 -1.31 -1.71 5.73
CA ILE A 111 -1.38 -0.54 4.87
C ILE A 111 -0.87 -0.94 3.49
N GLY A 112 -1.70 -0.72 2.48
CA GLY A 112 -1.37 -0.86 1.06
C GLY A 112 -0.99 0.47 0.46
N VAL A 113 -0.08 0.44 -0.52
CA VAL A 113 0.32 1.59 -1.33
C VAL A 113 0.33 1.16 -2.79
N ALA A 114 -0.42 1.85 -3.63
CA ALA A 114 -0.46 1.59 -5.07
C ALA A 114 -0.28 2.89 -5.85
N VAL A 115 0.50 2.84 -6.94
CA VAL A 115 0.56 3.90 -7.94
C VAL A 115 -0.39 3.53 -9.06
N VAL A 116 -1.35 4.39 -9.34
CA VAL A 116 -2.42 4.11 -10.30
C VAL A 116 -2.66 5.27 -11.24
N PRO A 117 -2.94 5.03 -12.55
CA PRO A 117 -3.36 6.08 -13.45
C PRO A 117 -4.71 6.66 -13.01
N LEU A 118 -4.78 8.00 -12.97
CA LEU A 118 -6.03 8.75 -12.82
C LEU A 118 -6.68 8.86 -14.20
N LEU A 119 -7.85 8.25 -14.35
CA LEU A 119 -8.58 8.28 -15.62
C LEU A 119 -9.45 9.52 -15.76
N ARG A 120 -10.07 9.95 -14.65
CA ARG A 120 -10.89 11.18 -14.59
C ARG A 120 -11.27 11.52 -13.16
N ARG A 121 -11.58 12.77 -12.91
CA ARG A 121 -12.28 13.27 -11.72
C ARG A 121 -13.71 13.72 -12.09
N ARG A 122 -14.64 13.50 -11.19
CA ARG A 122 -15.97 14.10 -11.24
C ARG A 122 -16.40 14.46 -9.82
N ARG A 123 -16.35 15.73 -9.48
CA ARG A 123 -16.57 16.20 -8.10
C ARG A 123 -15.59 15.50 -7.15
N ASN A 124 -16.14 14.83 -6.12
CA ASN A 124 -15.38 14.07 -5.12
C ASN A 124 -15.09 12.60 -5.54
N ILE A 125 -15.30 12.22 -6.80
CA ILE A 125 -15.06 10.87 -7.30
C ILE A 125 -13.86 10.89 -8.25
N LEU A 126 -12.86 10.06 -7.92
CA LEU A 126 -11.67 9.82 -8.75
C LEU A 126 -11.78 8.44 -9.37
N ARG A 127 -11.85 8.35 -10.67
CA ARG A 127 -11.78 7.06 -11.39
C ARG A 127 -10.35 6.72 -11.71
N VAL A 128 -9.90 5.58 -11.22
CA VAL A 128 -8.54 5.07 -11.41
C VAL A 128 -8.58 3.68 -12.05
N ARG A 129 -7.41 3.18 -12.50
CA ARG A 129 -7.25 1.82 -13.01
C ARG A 129 -6.11 1.11 -12.30
N GLY A 130 -6.22 -0.20 -12.11
CA GLY A 130 -5.13 -1.02 -11.59
C GLY A 130 -4.97 -0.98 -10.07
N LEU A 131 -5.95 -0.44 -9.32
CA LEU A 131 -5.90 -0.43 -7.86
C LEU A 131 -6.23 -1.82 -7.31
N ASP A 132 -5.27 -2.45 -6.64
CA ASP A 132 -5.39 -3.78 -6.01
C ASP A 132 -6.02 -3.70 -4.60
N ALA A 133 -7.21 -3.14 -4.56
CA ALA A 133 -7.98 -2.99 -3.33
C ALA A 133 -9.41 -3.49 -3.53
N LEU A 134 -9.94 -4.17 -2.53
CA LEU A 134 -11.32 -4.68 -2.54
C LEU A 134 -12.35 -3.55 -2.46
N ASP A 135 -13.56 -3.85 -2.88
CA ASP A 135 -14.70 -2.94 -2.68
C ASP A 135 -14.88 -2.62 -1.19
N GLY A 136 -15.15 -1.36 -0.89
CA GLY A 136 -15.28 -0.88 0.48
C GLY A 136 -13.97 -0.64 1.22
N THR A 137 -12.80 -0.80 0.57
CA THR A 137 -11.51 -0.54 1.20
C THR A 137 -11.37 0.94 1.57
N PRO A 138 -11.07 1.26 2.85
CA PRO A 138 -10.82 2.63 3.30
C PRO A 138 -9.52 3.17 2.70
N VAL A 139 -9.56 4.36 2.11
CA VAL A 139 -8.40 5.11 1.65
C VAL A 139 -7.98 6.08 2.75
N LEU A 140 -6.71 6.01 3.15
CA LEU A 140 -6.14 6.81 4.22
C LEU A 140 -5.57 8.12 3.72
N ASP A 141 -5.00 8.11 2.50
CA ASP A 141 -4.38 9.28 1.88
C ASP A 141 -4.31 9.14 0.36
N LEU A 142 -4.25 10.26 -0.32
CA LEU A 142 -4.05 10.38 -1.76
C LEU A 142 -2.94 11.40 -2.01
N LYS A 143 -1.96 11.05 -2.83
CA LYS A 143 -0.89 11.94 -3.25
C LYS A 143 -0.74 11.93 -4.77
N PRO A 144 -0.40 13.05 -5.40
CA PRO A 144 0.04 13.02 -6.79
C PRO A 144 1.35 12.23 -6.90
N TYR A 145 1.50 11.43 -7.96
CA TYR A 145 2.77 10.79 -8.28
C TYR A 145 3.69 11.78 -8.99
N LEU A 146 4.87 11.98 -8.42
CA LEU A 146 5.89 12.91 -8.93
C LEU A 146 7.14 12.10 -9.32
N PRO A 147 7.39 11.85 -10.64
CA PRO A 147 8.51 11.00 -11.08
C PRO A 147 9.86 11.39 -10.49
N GLN A 148 10.12 12.70 -10.34
CA GLN A 148 11.37 13.22 -9.80
C GLN A 148 11.58 12.90 -8.31
N HIS A 149 10.51 12.54 -7.57
CA HIS A 149 10.56 12.20 -6.14
C HIS A 149 10.28 10.72 -5.87
N ASP A 150 9.42 10.12 -6.68
CA ASP A 150 8.87 8.79 -6.40
C ASP A 150 9.56 7.67 -7.21
N SER A 151 10.32 8.03 -8.27
CA SER A 151 11.05 7.07 -9.09
C SER A 151 12.49 6.91 -8.60
N VAL A 152 12.93 5.66 -8.45
CA VAL A 152 14.32 5.28 -8.12
C VAL A 152 14.83 4.34 -9.21
N PRO A 153 15.42 4.86 -10.31
CA PRO A 153 15.84 4.04 -11.47
C PRO A 153 16.79 2.91 -11.13
N ASP A 154 17.70 3.13 -10.18
CA ASP A 154 18.76 2.18 -9.78
C ASP A 154 18.35 1.30 -8.58
N ALA A 155 17.06 1.18 -8.29
CA ALA A 155 16.57 0.35 -7.19
C ALA A 155 16.97 -1.12 -7.38
N ARG A 156 17.56 -1.72 -6.33
CA ARG A 156 17.98 -3.12 -6.34
C ARG A 156 16.89 -4.00 -5.74
N LEU A 157 16.68 -5.15 -6.36
CA LEU A 157 15.76 -6.17 -5.90
C LEU A 157 16.53 -7.41 -5.45
N PRO A 158 16.03 -8.19 -4.47
CA PRO A 158 16.59 -9.49 -4.15
C PRO A 158 16.34 -10.48 -5.30
N GLU A 159 17.20 -11.50 -5.41
CA GLU A 159 17.16 -12.47 -6.49
C GLU A 159 15.78 -13.13 -6.66
N TRP A 160 15.14 -13.52 -5.56
CA TRP A 160 13.83 -14.14 -5.57
C TRP A 160 12.71 -13.24 -6.14
N ALA A 161 12.87 -11.92 -6.07
CA ALA A 161 11.90 -10.97 -6.63
C ALA A 161 12.16 -10.69 -8.11
N THR A 162 13.43 -10.84 -8.55
CA THR A 162 13.83 -10.67 -9.95
C THR A 162 13.57 -11.93 -10.78
N ASN A 163 13.86 -13.11 -10.17
CA ASN A 163 13.74 -14.42 -10.80
C ASN A 163 12.76 -15.28 -9.99
N PRO A 164 11.44 -15.12 -10.18
CA PRO A 164 10.46 -15.94 -9.47
C PRO A 164 10.59 -17.40 -9.89
N PRO A 165 10.24 -18.36 -8.99
CA PRO A 165 10.15 -19.75 -9.36
C PRO A 165 9.24 -19.95 -10.58
N PRO A 166 9.53 -20.94 -11.46
CA PRO A 166 8.68 -21.21 -12.62
C PRO A 166 7.24 -21.50 -12.16
N GLU A 167 6.28 -21.02 -12.97
CA GLU A 167 4.87 -21.36 -12.73
C GLU A 167 4.67 -22.85 -12.92
N GLU A 168 3.92 -23.51 -12.03
CA GLU A 168 3.48 -24.88 -12.23
C GLU A 168 2.53 -24.90 -13.42
N GLN A 169 2.86 -25.73 -14.44
CA GLN A 169 2.02 -25.95 -15.62
C GLN A 169 0.79 -26.77 -15.26
#